data_927a5bfe5b234414a37e30fa22531094
#
_entry.id   927a5bfe5b234414a37e30fa22531094
#
_cell.length_a   1.000
_cell.length_b   1.000
_cell.length_c   1.000
_cell.angle_alpha   90.00
_cell.angle_beta   90.00
_cell.angle_gamma   90.00
#
_symmetry.space_group_name_H-M   'P 1'
#
loop_
_entity.id
_entity.type
_entity.pdbx_description
1 polymer ?
#
loop_
_entity_poly.entity_id
_entity_poly.type
_entity_poly.pdbx_seq_one_letter_code
_entity_poly.pdbx_strand_id
1 'polypeptide(L)'
;MSEPPERPEAQRREAPHLEAERPDTESCARFLRELGASEGRVLPIAEAALALASFERQRVDFARYREHLRLIARDVGRHPAAAGDLAGRARALNEIILLKYGYCGDELTYDDVQNANLMRVIDRRKGLPVVLGILFIDVARAQGWQAAGLAFPGHFLIRLAERAERLILDPFHGGQVCGAAELRELLKAVVGEDRELAPQYYA
;
A
#
# COMPACT_ATOMS: atom_id res chain seq x y z
N MET A 1 6.00 48.04 -2.73
CA MET A 1 5.31 46.76 -2.46
C MET A 1 5.50 45.93 -3.72
N SER A 2 6.52 45.09 -3.74
CA SER A 2 6.80 44.21 -4.89
C SER A 2 6.22 42.86 -4.59
N GLU A 3 5.33 42.35 -5.45
CA GLU A 3 4.80 41.02 -5.40
C GLU A 3 5.93 40.00 -5.53
N PRO A 4 5.86 38.88 -4.74
CA PRO A 4 6.84 37.83 -4.93
C PRO A 4 6.57 37.11 -6.27
N PRO A 5 7.64 36.61 -6.96
CA PRO A 5 7.48 35.93 -8.23
C PRO A 5 6.66 34.64 -8.05
N GLU A 6 5.61 34.50 -8.86
CA GLU A 6 4.85 33.26 -9.01
C GLU A 6 5.82 32.13 -9.38
N ARG A 7 5.83 31.10 -8.57
CA ARG A 7 6.54 29.85 -8.91
C ARG A 7 5.85 29.24 -10.13
N PRO A 8 6.60 28.87 -11.17
CA PRO A 8 6.02 28.21 -12.33
C PRO A 8 5.32 26.93 -11.84
N GLU A 9 4.07 26.76 -12.23
CA GLU A 9 3.32 25.50 -12.09
C GLU A 9 4.17 24.41 -12.76
N ALA A 10 4.86 23.63 -11.92
CA ALA A 10 5.50 22.42 -12.36
C ALA A 10 4.39 21.55 -12.97
N GLN A 11 4.37 21.47 -14.30
CA GLN A 11 3.50 20.56 -15.04
C GLN A 11 3.55 19.23 -14.33
N ARG A 12 2.47 18.84 -13.66
CA ARG A 12 2.26 17.51 -13.11
C ARG A 12 2.19 16.57 -14.31
N ARG A 13 3.35 16.13 -14.78
CA ARG A 13 3.40 15.03 -15.73
C ARG A 13 2.75 13.85 -15.03
N GLU A 14 1.67 13.33 -15.58
CA GLU A 14 1.00 12.15 -15.07
C GLU A 14 1.99 11.00 -14.93
N ALA A 15 1.78 10.17 -13.90
CA ALA A 15 2.61 8.97 -13.73
C ALA A 15 2.40 8.03 -14.93
N PRO A 16 3.42 7.26 -15.35
CA PRO A 16 3.24 6.28 -16.42
C PRO A 16 2.06 5.35 -16.12
N HIS A 17 1.26 5.08 -17.13
CA HIS A 17 0.12 4.18 -17.05
C HIS A 17 0.30 2.97 -17.96
N LEU A 18 -0.09 1.81 -17.47
CA LEU A 18 -0.14 0.58 -18.25
C LEU A 18 -1.58 0.42 -18.79
N GLU A 19 -1.84 0.94 -19.99
CA GLU A 19 -3.20 1.04 -20.56
C GLU A 19 -3.80 -0.31 -20.98
N ALA A 20 -2.96 -1.28 -21.39
CA ALA A 20 -3.42 -2.55 -21.91
C ALA A 20 -4.14 -3.40 -20.86
N GLU A 21 -5.27 -4.01 -21.19
CA GLU A 21 -5.97 -4.97 -20.34
C GLU A 21 -5.18 -6.26 -20.15
N ARG A 22 -4.42 -6.66 -21.18
CA ARG A 22 -3.55 -7.84 -21.20
C ARG A 22 -2.16 -7.45 -21.67
N PRO A 23 -1.41 -6.70 -20.87
CA PRO A 23 -0.08 -6.26 -21.28
C PRO A 23 0.86 -7.46 -21.45
N ASP A 24 1.70 -7.40 -22.46
CA ASP A 24 2.78 -8.35 -22.63
C ASP A 24 3.93 -8.05 -21.66
N THR A 25 4.86 -8.98 -21.55
CA THR A 25 6.03 -8.88 -20.66
C THR A 25 6.89 -7.66 -20.97
N GLU A 26 7.03 -7.29 -22.26
CA GLU A 26 7.85 -6.15 -22.67
C GLU A 26 7.21 -4.82 -22.27
N SER A 27 5.90 -4.69 -22.45
CA SER A 27 5.13 -3.53 -21.99
C SER A 27 5.21 -3.36 -20.47
N CYS A 28 5.09 -4.45 -19.71
CA CYS A 28 5.26 -4.43 -18.25
C CYS A 28 6.68 -4.01 -17.86
N ALA A 29 7.70 -4.56 -18.51
CA ALA A 29 9.09 -4.22 -18.22
C ALA A 29 9.42 -2.75 -18.56
N ARG A 30 8.87 -2.23 -19.66
CA ARG A 30 9.01 -0.81 -20.02
C ARG A 30 8.34 0.08 -18.98
N PHE A 31 7.09 -0.20 -18.63
CA PHE A 31 6.35 0.53 -17.61
C PHE A 31 7.11 0.58 -16.27
N LEU A 32 7.64 -0.54 -15.80
CA LEU A 32 8.40 -0.60 -14.55
C LEU A 32 9.72 0.20 -14.63
N ARG A 33 10.42 0.20 -15.77
CA ARG A 33 11.61 1.02 -15.98
C ARG A 33 11.30 2.52 -15.97
N GLU A 34 10.20 2.91 -16.60
CA GLU A 34 9.73 4.30 -16.60
C GLU A 34 9.33 4.77 -15.20
N LEU A 35 8.67 3.90 -14.41
CA LEU A 35 8.39 4.18 -13.00
C LEU A 35 9.66 4.36 -12.17
N GLY A 36 10.65 3.48 -12.35
CA GLY A 36 11.93 3.57 -11.64
C GLY A 36 12.73 4.83 -11.98
N ALA A 37 12.54 5.40 -13.18
CA ALA A 37 13.16 6.64 -13.60
C ALA A 37 12.37 7.90 -13.18
N SER A 38 11.17 7.76 -12.63
CA SER A 38 10.31 8.88 -12.25
C SER A 38 10.55 9.31 -10.81
N GLU A 39 11.49 10.25 -10.62
CA GLU A 39 11.77 10.82 -9.29
C GLU A 39 10.62 11.73 -8.80
N GLY A 40 10.37 11.72 -7.49
CA GLY A 40 9.48 12.67 -6.80
C GLY A 40 7.98 12.51 -7.08
N ARG A 41 7.54 11.43 -7.74
CA ARG A 41 6.12 11.17 -8.03
C ARG A 41 5.49 10.17 -7.07
N VAL A 42 4.18 10.31 -6.89
CA VAL A 42 3.40 9.27 -6.22
C VAL A 42 3.28 8.08 -7.18
N LEU A 43 3.93 6.98 -6.81
CA LEU A 43 3.94 5.78 -7.64
C LEU A 43 2.57 5.06 -7.59
N PRO A 44 2.06 4.57 -8.73
CA PRO A 44 0.90 3.68 -8.81
C PRO A 44 1.31 2.27 -8.35
N ILE A 45 1.45 2.07 -7.04
CA ILE A 45 2.11 0.89 -6.45
C ILE A 45 1.37 -0.42 -6.73
N ALA A 46 0.04 -0.41 -6.76
CA ALA A 46 -0.74 -1.61 -7.09
C ALA A 46 -0.58 -1.99 -8.56
N GLU A 47 -0.57 -1.01 -9.46
CA GLU A 47 -0.33 -1.25 -10.89
C GLU A 47 1.09 -1.80 -11.13
N ALA A 48 2.10 -1.25 -10.44
CA ALA A 48 3.46 -1.76 -10.49
C ALA A 48 3.54 -3.20 -9.96
N ALA A 49 2.84 -3.51 -8.87
CA ALA A 49 2.79 -4.85 -8.31
C ALA A 49 2.05 -5.85 -9.24
N LEU A 50 1.00 -5.42 -9.94
CA LEU A 50 0.35 -6.25 -10.98
C LEU A 50 1.29 -6.51 -12.16
N ALA A 51 2.03 -5.48 -12.62
CA ALA A 51 3.03 -5.64 -13.68
C ALA A 51 4.14 -6.61 -13.27
N LEU A 52 4.66 -6.53 -12.04
CA LEU A 52 5.62 -7.50 -11.50
C LEU A 52 5.03 -8.92 -11.43
N ALA A 53 3.79 -9.05 -10.95
CA ALA A 53 3.11 -10.33 -10.83
C ALA A 53 2.93 -11.04 -12.19
N SER A 54 2.83 -10.29 -13.28
CA SER A 54 2.63 -10.83 -14.63
C SER A 54 3.84 -11.60 -15.19
N PHE A 55 5.05 -11.36 -14.68
CA PHE A 55 6.24 -12.12 -15.11
C PHE A 55 6.11 -13.61 -14.77
N GLU A 56 5.42 -13.94 -13.68
CA GLU A 56 5.10 -15.33 -13.33
C GLU A 56 3.78 -15.81 -13.93
N ARG A 57 2.86 -14.90 -14.20
CA ARG A 57 1.50 -15.19 -14.68
C ARG A 57 1.24 -14.50 -16.02
N GLN A 58 1.94 -14.97 -17.04
CA GLN A 58 1.80 -14.44 -18.39
C GLN A 58 0.36 -14.60 -18.93
N ARG A 59 -0.07 -13.66 -19.79
CA ARG A 59 -1.37 -13.65 -20.47
C ARG A 59 -2.59 -13.60 -19.54
N VAL A 60 -2.40 -13.13 -18.32
CA VAL A 60 -3.51 -12.90 -17.39
C VAL A 60 -4.16 -11.55 -17.69
N ASP A 61 -5.47 -11.51 -17.62
CA ASP A 61 -6.25 -10.30 -17.77
C ASP A 61 -6.12 -9.43 -16.53
N PHE A 62 -5.53 -8.23 -16.67
CA PHE A 62 -5.38 -7.27 -15.58
C PHE A 62 -6.70 -6.61 -15.21
N ALA A 63 -7.66 -6.53 -16.13
CA ALA A 63 -8.91 -5.83 -15.92
C ALA A 63 -9.65 -6.37 -14.69
N ARG A 64 -9.66 -7.70 -14.50
CA ARG A 64 -10.30 -8.33 -13.34
C ARG A 64 -9.67 -7.93 -12.02
N TYR A 65 -8.33 -7.77 -11.98
CA TYR A 65 -7.60 -7.38 -10.75
C TYR A 65 -7.76 -5.90 -10.47
N ARG A 66 -7.67 -5.06 -11.52
CA ARG A 66 -7.94 -3.62 -11.41
C ARG A 66 -9.36 -3.37 -10.93
N GLU A 67 -10.36 -4.06 -11.52
CA GLU A 67 -11.75 -3.91 -11.09
C GLU A 67 -11.93 -4.37 -9.64
N HIS A 68 -11.30 -5.47 -9.24
CA HIS A 68 -11.33 -5.92 -7.85
C HIS A 68 -10.79 -4.86 -6.88
N LEU A 69 -9.63 -4.24 -7.18
CA LEU A 69 -9.07 -3.15 -6.39
C LEU A 69 -10.00 -1.92 -6.33
N ARG A 70 -10.62 -1.55 -7.48
CA ARG A 70 -11.62 -0.48 -7.54
C ARG A 70 -12.86 -0.77 -6.70
N LEU A 71 -13.32 -2.03 -6.70
CA LEU A 71 -14.46 -2.45 -5.87
C LEU A 71 -14.15 -2.29 -4.39
N ILE A 72 -12.98 -2.72 -3.93
CA ILE A 72 -12.55 -2.54 -2.54
C ILE A 72 -12.51 -1.04 -2.20
N ALA A 73 -11.84 -0.24 -3.05
CA ALA A 73 -11.73 1.20 -2.84
C ALA A 73 -13.10 1.88 -2.76
N ARG A 74 -14.04 1.52 -3.66
CA ARG A 74 -15.41 2.01 -3.63
C ARG A 74 -16.13 1.66 -2.34
N ASP A 75 -15.96 0.43 -1.86
CA ASP A 75 -16.63 -0.03 -0.65
C ASP A 75 -16.07 0.65 0.60
N VAL A 76 -14.75 0.91 0.65
CA VAL A 76 -14.13 1.72 1.71
C VAL A 76 -14.67 3.15 1.68
N GLY A 77 -14.77 3.78 0.50
CA GLY A 77 -15.30 5.14 0.37
C GLY A 77 -16.77 5.28 0.78
N ARG A 78 -17.55 4.19 0.71
CA ARG A 78 -18.94 4.14 1.16
C ARG A 78 -19.11 3.80 2.63
N HIS A 79 -18.03 3.39 3.29
CA HIS A 79 -18.08 3.02 4.69
C HIS A 79 -18.32 4.27 5.57
N PRO A 80 -19.28 4.26 6.52
CA PRO A 80 -19.60 5.44 7.33
C PRO A 80 -18.40 6.05 8.06
N ALA A 81 -17.46 5.20 8.52
CA ALA A 81 -16.27 5.67 9.22
C ALA A 81 -15.22 6.31 8.29
N ALA A 82 -15.32 6.18 6.96
CA ALA A 82 -14.38 6.77 6.00
C ALA A 82 -14.39 8.30 6.01
N ALA A 83 -15.51 8.92 6.38
CA ALA A 83 -15.66 10.37 6.51
C ALA A 83 -15.12 10.91 7.85
N GLY A 84 -14.70 10.02 8.77
CA GLY A 84 -14.21 10.38 10.10
C GLY A 84 -12.73 10.76 10.14
N ASP A 85 -12.21 10.74 11.35
CA ASP A 85 -10.78 10.92 11.67
C ASP A 85 -9.90 9.75 11.18
N LEU A 86 -8.60 9.80 11.47
CA LEU A 86 -7.67 8.74 11.08
C LEU A 86 -8.07 7.36 11.67
N ALA A 87 -8.61 7.33 12.89
CA ALA A 87 -9.06 6.09 13.50
C ALA A 87 -10.29 5.52 12.78
N GLY A 88 -11.22 6.38 12.37
CA GLY A 88 -12.35 6.00 11.52
C GLY A 88 -11.91 5.46 10.16
N ARG A 89 -10.96 6.11 9.50
CA ARG A 89 -10.40 5.67 8.22
C ARG A 89 -9.70 4.31 8.34
N ALA A 90 -8.91 4.12 9.40
CA ALA A 90 -8.26 2.85 9.69
C ALA A 90 -9.29 1.73 9.90
N ARG A 91 -10.37 2.00 10.65
CA ARG A 91 -11.48 1.08 10.85
C ARG A 91 -12.16 0.74 9.53
N ALA A 92 -12.44 1.72 8.66
CA ALA A 92 -13.03 1.48 7.35
C ALA A 92 -12.16 0.56 6.48
N LEU A 93 -10.83 0.78 6.46
CA LEU A 93 -9.89 -0.11 5.76
C LEU A 93 -9.96 -1.53 6.32
N ASN A 94 -9.86 -1.70 7.63
CA ASN A 94 -9.86 -3.00 8.28
C ASN A 94 -11.18 -3.75 8.06
N GLU A 95 -12.32 -3.12 8.30
CA GLU A 95 -13.62 -3.77 8.14
C GLU A 95 -13.88 -4.18 6.69
N ILE A 96 -13.47 -3.38 5.72
CA ILE A 96 -13.68 -3.71 4.31
C ILE A 96 -12.61 -4.70 3.83
N ILE A 97 -11.31 -4.40 3.96
CA ILE A 97 -10.26 -5.23 3.37
C ILE A 97 -10.16 -6.57 4.08
N LEU A 98 -10.11 -6.57 5.42
CA LEU A 98 -9.88 -7.79 6.18
C LEU A 98 -11.17 -8.57 6.42
N LEU A 99 -12.23 -7.92 6.93
CA LEU A 99 -13.44 -8.64 7.33
C LEU A 99 -14.35 -8.93 6.14
N LYS A 100 -14.65 -7.93 5.29
CA LYS A 100 -15.57 -8.12 4.17
C LYS A 100 -14.93 -8.90 3.03
N TYR A 101 -13.69 -8.54 2.63
CA TYR A 101 -13.00 -9.20 1.52
C TYR A 101 -12.11 -10.36 1.96
N GLY A 102 -11.91 -10.58 3.25
CA GLY A 102 -11.25 -11.75 3.82
C GLY A 102 -9.73 -11.78 3.65
N TYR A 103 -9.08 -10.63 3.46
CA TYR A 103 -7.62 -10.59 3.37
C TYR A 103 -6.98 -10.81 4.75
N CYS A 104 -5.90 -11.57 4.78
CA CYS A 104 -5.13 -11.81 6.00
C CYS A 104 -3.66 -12.09 5.69
N GLY A 105 -2.80 -12.01 6.71
CA GLY A 105 -1.43 -12.51 6.65
C GLY A 105 -1.40 -14.02 6.49
N ASP A 106 -0.44 -14.55 5.73
CA ASP A 106 -0.20 -15.99 5.64
C ASP A 106 0.94 -16.39 6.57
N GLU A 107 0.63 -16.63 7.83
CA GLU A 107 1.61 -17.05 8.84
C GLU A 107 2.04 -18.51 8.65
N LEU A 108 1.12 -19.36 8.17
CA LEU A 108 1.35 -20.81 8.07
C LEU A 108 2.31 -21.17 6.93
N THR A 109 2.26 -20.43 5.83
CA THR A 109 3.11 -20.63 4.66
C THR A 109 3.80 -19.33 4.26
N TYR A 110 4.42 -18.67 5.26
CA TYR A 110 5.02 -17.34 5.08
C TYR A 110 6.00 -17.29 3.91
N ASP A 111 6.87 -18.28 3.77
CA ASP A 111 7.92 -18.36 2.73
C ASP A 111 7.40 -18.79 1.35
N ASP A 112 6.09 -19.07 1.20
CA ASP A 112 5.52 -19.40 -0.11
C ASP A 112 5.61 -18.18 -1.02
N VAL A 113 6.32 -18.32 -2.15
CA VAL A 113 6.51 -17.26 -3.16
C VAL A 113 5.20 -16.67 -3.69
N GLN A 114 4.10 -17.42 -3.60
CA GLN A 114 2.77 -16.93 -3.98
C GLN A 114 2.32 -15.74 -3.11
N ASN A 115 2.81 -15.66 -1.88
CA ASN A 115 2.49 -14.57 -0.95
C ASN A 115 3.09 -13.22 -1.37
N ALA A 116 4.11 -13.22 -2.25
CA ALA A 116 4.73 -12.03 -2.80
C ALA A 116 4.08 -11.55 -4.11
N ASN A 117 3.23 -12.36 -4.75
CA ASN A 117 2.62 -12.04 -6.03
C ASN A 117 1.20 -11.46 -5.83
N LEU A 118 1.00 -10.16 -6.14
CA LEU A 118 -0.28 -9.48 -5.88
C LEU A 118 -1.49 -10.19 -6.54
N MET A 119 -1.34 -10.73 -7.74
CA MET A 119 -2.45 -11.45 -8.40
C MET A 119 -2.83 -12.71 -7.61
N ARG A 120 -1.83 -13.47 -7.12
CA ARG A 120 -2.07 -14.66 -6.29
C ARG A 120 -2.65 -14.30 -4.93
N VAL A 121 -2.17 -13.21 -4.34
CA VAL A 121 -2.72 -12.68 -3.07
C VAL A 121 -4.18 -12.27 -3.25
N ILE A 122 -4.53 -11.62 -4.34
CA ILE A 122 -5.93 -11.29 -4.66
C ILE A 122 -6.77 -12.56 -4.83
N ASP A 123 -6.27 -13.58 -5.53
CA ASP A 123 -6.99 -14.85 -5.74
C ASP A 123 -7.17 -15.65 -4.43
N ARG A 124 -6.15 -15.68 -3.55
CA ARG A 124 -6.09 -16.49 -2.32
C ARG A 124 -6.56 -15.76 -1.06
N ARG A 125 -6.61 -14.43 -1.08
CA ARG A 125 -6.87 -13.54 0.09
C ARG A 125 -5.82 -13.62 1.19
N LYS A 126 -4.63 -14.13 0.89
CA LYS A 126 -3.51 -14.30 1.82
C LYS A 126 -2.23 -13.77 1.19
N GLY A 127 -1.39 -13.11 1.98
CA GLY A 127 -0.14 -12.56 1.47
C GLY A 127 0.87 -12.14 2.52
N LEU A 128 2.04 -11.69 2.03
CA LEU A 128 3.10 -11.09 2.84
C LEU A 128 2.71 -9.69 3.32
N PRO A 129 3.34 -9.19 4.42
CA PRO A 129 3.10 -7.85 4.95
C PRO A 129 3.18 -6.74 3.89
N VAL A 130 4.19 -6.79 3.01
CA VAL A 130 4.39 -5.78 1.95
C VAL A 130 3.26 -5.79 0.92
N VAL A 131 2.75 -6.97 0.53
CA VAL A 131 1.69 -7.06 -0.49
C VAL A 131 0.34 -6.63 0.08
N LEU A 132 0.06 -6.99 1.33
CA LEU A 132 -1.11 -6.46 2.04
C LEU A 132 -1.00 -4.94 2.23
N GLY A 133 0.19 -4.44 2.57
CA GLY A 133 0.45 -3.01 2.66
C GLY A 133 0.21 -2.27 1.34
N ILE A 134 0.63 -2.83 0.19
CA ILE A 134 0.33 -2.28 -1.14
C ILE A 134 -1.18 -2.13 -1.32
N LEU A 135 -1.97 -3.16 -0.98
CA LEU A 135 -3.42 -3.14 -1.08
C LEU A 135 -4.03 -2.03 -0.22
N PHE A 136 -3.62 -1.92 1.06
CA PHE A 136 -4.10 -0.89 1.98
C PHE A 136 -3.76 0.52 1.50
N ILE A 137 -2.51 0.73 1.05
CA ILE A 137 -2.04 2.05 0.59
C ILE A 137 -2.77 2.46 -0.69
N ASP A 138 -2.94 1.54 -1.65
CA ASP A 138 -3.64 1.82 -2.90
C ASP A 138 -5.10 2.22 -2.64
N VAL A 139 -5.81 1.43 -1.83
CA VAL A 139 -7.19 1.71 -1.44
C VAL A 139 -7.33 3.02 -0.67
N ALA A 140 -6.42 3.32 0.26
CA ALA A 140 -6.41 4.59 1.00
C ALA A 140 -6.16 5.78 0.08
N ARG A 141 -5.20 5.67 -0.84
CA ARG A 141 -4.89 6.72 -1.83
C ARG A 141 -6.04 6.95 -2.80
N ALA A 142 -6.79 5.92 -3.15
CA ALA A 142 -8.00 6.06 -3.97
C ALA A 142 -9.10 6.91 -3.29
N GLN A 143 -9.07 7.05 -1.94
CA GLN A 143 -9.92 7.97 -1.18
C GLN A 143 -9.31 9.38 -1.05
N GLY A 144 -8.15 9.65 -1.64
CA GLY A 144 -7.41 10.90 -1.44
C GLY A 144 -6.69 10.99 -0.08
N TRP A 145 -6.58 9.88 0.67
CA TRP A 145 -5.90 9.88 1.97
C TRP A 145 -4.40 9.76 1.79
N GLN A 146 -3.65 10.42 2.67
CA GLN A 146 -2.20 10.27 2.70
C GLN A 146 -1.85 8.92 3.33
N ALA A 147 -1.27 8.03 2.54
CA ALA A 147 -0.84 6.71 2.97
C ALA A 147 0.54 6.37 2.41
N ALA A 148 1.40 5.80 3.25
CA ALA A 148 2.75 5.39 2.90
C ALA A 148 3.15 4.11 3.62
N GLY A 149 4.03 3.32 2.99
CA GLY A 149 4.68 2.19 3.63
C GLY A 149 5.82 2.64 4.55
N LEU A 150 5.99 1.94 5.63
CA LEU A 150 7.10 2.10 6.57
C LEU A 150 7.94 0.82 6.57
N ALA A 151 9.22 0.95 6.22
CA ALA A 151 10.20 -0.12 6.34
C ALA A 151 10.66 -0.23 7.79
N PHE A 152 9.83 -0.83 8.63
CA PHE A 152 10.14 -1.07 10.03
C PHE A 152 11.05 -2.31 10.15
N PRO A 153 12.03 -2.37 11.08
CA PRO A 153 12.87 -3.55 11.24
C PRO A 153 12.05 -4.83 11.41
N GLY A 154 12.24 -5.79 10.49
CA GLY A 154 11.51 -7.06 10.48
C GLY A 154 10.02 -7.00 10.15
N HIS A 155 9.46 -5.82 9.95
CA HIS A 155 8.04 -5.62 9.63
C HIS A 155 7.84 -4.62 8.50
N PHE A 156 6.75 -4.77 7.76
CA PHE A 156 6.25 -3.75 6.85
C PHE A 156 4.94 -3.19 7.40
N LEU A 157 4.98 -1.96 7.85
CA LEU A 157 3.84 -1.25 8.40
C LEU A 157 3.33 -0.21 7.41
N ILE A 158 2.13 0.31 7.62
CA ILE A 158 1.61 1.43 6.86
C ILE A 158 1.32 2.61 7.78
N ARG A 159 1.52 3.82 7.25
CA ARG A 159 1.19 5.06 7.91
C ARG A 159 0.06 5.75 7.16
N LEU A 160 -1.02 6.06 7.88
CA LEU A 160 -2.00 7.05 7.47
C LEU A 160 -1.64 8.38 8.09
N ALA A 161 -1.83 9.48 7.35
CA ALA A 161 -1.55 10.82 7.86
C ALA A 161 -2.62 11.82 7.43
N GLU A 162 -2.90 12.78 8.30
CA GLU A 162 -3.74 13.94 8.02
C GLU A 162 -3.21 15.13 8.79
N ARG A 163 -2.80 16.20 8.08
CA ARG A 163 -2.17 17.38 8.71
C ARG A 163 -0.94 16.98 9.54
N ALA A 164 -0.99 17.18 10.87
CA ALA A 164 0.06 16.80 11.81
C ALA A 164 -0.16 15.44 12.47
N GLU A 165 -1.33 14.83 12.28
CA GLU A 165 -1.69 13.55 12.88
C GLU A 165 -1.20 12.37 12.03
N ARG A 166 -0.85 11.28 12.69
CA ARG A 166 -0.40 10.03 12.08
C ARG A 166 -0.97 8.84 12.82
N LEU A 167 -1.25 7.78 12.08
CA LEU A 167 -1.68 6.51 12.61
C LEU A 167 -0.94 5.39 11.85
N ILE A 168 -0.36 4.45 12.59
CA ILE A 168 0.39 3.33 12.03
C ILE A 168 -0.44 2.06 12.17
N LEU A 169 -0.51 1.27 11.10
CA LEU A 169 -1.24 0.01 11.04
C LEU A 169 -0.30 -1.13 10.65
N ASP A 170 -0.58 -2.31 11.19
CA ASP A 170 0.00 -3.57 10.76
C ASP A 170 -1.03 -4.39 9.95
N PRO A 171 -1.00 -4.32 8.62
CA PRO A 171 -1.94 -5.06 7.77
C PRO A 171 -1.84 -6.58 7.91
N PHE A 172 -0.67 -7.09 8.28
CA PHE A 172 -0.41 -8.52 8.38
C PHE A 172 -1.06 -9.12 9.64
N HIS A 173 -0.99 -8.40 10.76
CA HIS A 173 -1.60 -8.79 12.03
C HIS A 173 -2.96 -8.12 12.24
N GLY A 174 -3.88 -8.35 11.31
CA GLY A 174 -5.28 -7.92 11.46
C GLY A 174 -5.54 -6.41 11.41
N GLY A 175 -4.63 -5.62 10.84
CA GLY A 175 -4.77 -4.17 10.77
C GLY A 175 -4.65 -3.48 12.14
N GLN A 176 -3.90 -4.07 13.06
CA GLN A 176 -3.67 -3.52 14.40
C GLN A 176 -3.08 -2.11 14.31
N VAL A 177 -3.62 -1.21 15.12
CA VAL A 177 -3.03 0.12 15.30
C VAL A 177 -1.80 -0.01 16.21
N CYS A 178 -0.66 0.44 15.69
CA CYS A 178 0.61 0.40 16.41
C CYS A 178 0.95 1.78 16.99
N GLY A 179 0.80 1.93 18.30
CA GLY A 179 1.32 3.09 19.03
C GLY A 179 2.79 2.91 19.42
N ALA A 180 3.32 3.84 20.21
CA ALA A 180 4.72 3.80 20.61
C ALA A 180 5.09 2.56 21.45
N ALA A 181 4.15 1.99 22.19
CA ALA A 181 4.38 0.79 22.97
C ALA A 181 4.53 -0.43 22.07
N GLU A 182 3.57 -0.64 21.16
CA GLU A 182 3.57 -1.74 20.20
C GLU A 182 4.80 -1.69 19.28
N LEU A 183 5.18 -0.50 18.80
CA LEU A 183 6.37 -0.33 17.98
C LEU A 183 7.66 -0.66 18.74
N ARG A 184 7.75 -0.35 20.03
CA ARG A 184 8.90 -0.76 20.85
C ARG A 184 8.98 -2.27 21.04
N GLU A 185 7.85 -2.92 21.28
CA GLU A 185 7.81 -4.38 21.41
C GLU A 185 8.20 -5.08 20.07
N LEU A 186 7.69 -4.60 18.94
CA LEU A 186 8.09 -5.09 17.63
C LEU A 186 9.60 -4.91 17.38
N LEU A 187 10.14 -3.74 17.76
CA LEU A 187 11.57 -3.48 17.60
C LEU A 187 12.43 -4.40 18.47
N LYS A 188 12.06 -4.60 19.73
CA LYS A 188 12.76 -5.50 20.65
C LYS A 188 12.75 -6.95 20.15
N ALA A 189 11.63 -7.42 19.62
CA ALA A 189 11.50 -8.78 19.11
C ALA A 189 12.47 -9.06 17.95
N VAL A 190 12.83 -8.05 17.15
CA VAL A 190 13.68 -8.22 15.97
C VAL A 190 15.14 -7.87 16.22
N VAL A 191 15.43 -6.82 16.99
CA VAL A 191 16.77 -6.21 17.10
C VAL A 191 17.38 -6.39 18.49
N GLY A 192 16.59 -6.84 19.49
CA GLY A 192 17.00 -6.97 20.89
C GLY A 192 16.69 -5.74 21.74
N GLU A 193 16.90 -5.87 23.06
CA GLU A 193 16.44 -4.89 24.06
C GLU A 193 17.17 -3.54 24.02
N ASP A 194 18.36 -3.48 23.41
CA ASP A 194 19.26 -2.31 23.50
C ASP A 194 18.98 -1.21 22.44
N ARG A 195 17.96 -1.37 21.58
CA ARG A 195 17.65 -0.38 20.55
C ARG A 195 16.46 0.48 20.89
N GLU A 196 16.67 1.81 20.87
CA GLU A 196 15.61 2.79 21.04
C GLU A 196 14.80 2.97 19.75
N LEU A 197 13.51 3.27 19.90
CA LEU A 197 12.62 3.60 18.80
C LEU A 197 13.00 4.97 18.22
N ALA A 198 13.77 4.96 17.14
CA ALA A 198 14.22 6.18 16.47
C ALA A 198 13.13 6.75 15.52
N PRO A 199 13.06 8.10 15.36
CA PRO A 199 12.08 8.75 14.49
C PRO A 199 12.05 8.21 13.05
N GLN A 200 13.18 7.78 12.52
CA GLN A 200 13.30 7.20 11.17
C GLN A 200 12.44 5.95 10.93
N TYR A 201 12.00 5.28 11.98
CA TYR A 201 11.18 4.07 11.87
C TYR A 201 9.67 4.37 11.73
N TYR A 202 9.24 5.62 12.02
CA TYR A 202 7.82 5.99 12.01
C TYR A 202 7.52 7.40 11.45
N ALA A 203 8.54 8.13 11.01
CA ALA A 203 8.42 9.52 10.48
C ALA A 203 7.88 9.58 9.05
#